data_31845e0c7735eb4c06fd847311ee4840
#
_entry.id   31845e0c7735eb4c06fd847311ee4840
#
_cell.length_a   1.000
_cell.length_b   1.000
_cell.length_c   1.000
_cell.angle_alpha   90.00
_cell.angle_beta   90.00
_cell.angle_gamma   90.00
#
_symmetry.space_group_name_H-M   'P 1'
#
loop_
_entity.id
_entity.type
_entity.pdbx_description
1 polymer ?
#
loop_
_entity_poly.entity_id
_entity_poly.type
_entity_poly.pdbx_seq_one_letter_code
_entity_poly.pdbx_strand_id
1 'polypeptide(L)'
;MTARAGDGGGSSPDQGGRPGEAKRALRRLLLAERRGRPVTDRAAATAALSVHLCALAAATPGPVACYLPIGTEPGGAGSGVPSLPDALVAAGHEVLAPVVPDEPGPLDWTVYRGPDDLAPGPLGVVEPTGPRLGPAALATAGLVVVPALAVDRRGRRLGRGGGFYDRTLVLAAPGALLVVPLYDGELHDEVPAEDHDVAVGAVVLPGDGVVHLSP
;
A
#
# COMPACT_ATOMS: atom_id res chain seq x y z
N MET A 1 59.87 -38.63 13.62
CA MET A 1 59.55 -37.32 14.29
C MET A 1 58.72 -36.51 13.36
N THR A 2 57.44 -36.60 13.56
CA THR A 2 56.36 -36.11 12.67
C THR A 2 55.75 -34.85 13.28
N ALA A 3 55.83 -33.74 12.58
CA ALA A 3 55.15 -32.47 12.97
C ALA A 3 53.81 -32.42 12.22
N ARG A 4 52.69 -32.29 12.98
CA ARG A 4 51.34 -32.07 12.50
C ARG A 4 51.16 -30.55 12.23
N ALA A 5 50.74 -30.25 11.00
CA ALA A 5 50.20 -28.95 10.66
C ALA A 5 48.75 -28.86 11.13
N GLY A 6 48.41 -27.78 11.88
CA GLY A 6 47.06 -27.44 12.31
C GLY A 6 46.31 -26.74 11.20
N ASP A 7 45.16 -27.29 10.87
CA ASP A 7 44.19 -26.69 9.95
C ASP A 7 43.33 -25.70 10.74
N GLY A 8 43.48 -24.42 10.44
CA GLY A 8 42.70 -23.31 11.01
C GLY A 8 41.50 -23.00 10.13
N GLY A 9 40.41 -23.75 10.32
CA GLY A 9 39.13 -23.45 9.69
C GLY A 9 38.53 -22.10 10.19
N GLY A 10 38.74 -21.06 9.42
CA GLY A 10 38.06 -19.76 9.61
C GLY A 10 36.60 -19.86 9.21
N SER A 11 35.72 -20.02 10.18
CA SER A 11 34.29 -19.85 10.00
C SER A 11 33.98 -18.37 9.76
N SER A 12 33.68 -18.00 8.54
CA SER A 12 33.07 -16.71 8.24
C SER A 12 31.69 -16.65 8.90
N PRO A 13 31.33 -15.57 9.61
CA PRO A 13 29.98 -15.43 10.13
C PRO A 13 29.01 -15.26 8.96
N ASP A 14 28.06 -16.18 8.87
CA ASP A 14 26.87 -16.11 8.01
C ASP A 14 26.11 -14.82 8.36
N GLN A 15 26.24 -13.77 7.52
CA GLN A 15 25.50 -12.51 7.62
C GLN A 15 24.17 -12.55 6.88
N GLY A 16 23.52 -13.70 6.80
CA GLY A 16 22.18 -13.88 6.28
C GLY A 16 21.11 -13.71 7.38
N GLY A 17 20.82 -12.49 7.78
CA GLY A 17 19.63 -12.22 8.61
C GLY A 17 18.38 -12.81 7.94
N ARG A 18 17.56 -13.58 8.70
CA ARG A 18 16.38 -14.26 8.17
C ARG A 18 15.47 -13.23 7.47
N PRO A 19 14.92 -13.52 6.26
CA PRO A 19 14.11 -12.57 5.49
C PRO A 19 13.03 -11.84 6.29
N GLY A 20 12.41 -12.52 7.27
CA GLY A 20 11.44 -11.92 8.17
C GLY A 20 12.01 -10.87 9.16
N GLU A 21 13.31 -10.94 9.50
CA GLU A 21 13.95 -9.93 10.36
C GLU A 21 14.26 -8.65 9.58
N ALA A 22 14.72 -8.78 8.35
CA ALA A 22 14.93 -7.65 7.44
C ALA A 22 13.61 -6.91 7.16
N LYS A 23 12.53 -7.65 6.84
CA LYS A 23 11.17 -7.07 6.68
C LYS A 23 10.74 -6.30 7.93
N ARG A 24 10.92 -6.86 9.14
CA ARG A 24 10.55 -6.20 10.41
C ARG A 24 11.39 -4.95 10.68
N ALA A 25 12.69 -5.00 10.41
CA ALA A 25 13.60 -3.87 10.61
C ALA A 25 13.23 -2.71 9.67
N LEU A 26 13.02 -2.99 8.38
CA LEU A 26 12.64 -1.98 7.39
C LEU A 26 11.27 -1.37 7.71
N ARG A 27 10.26 -2.17 8.10
CA ARG A 27 8.96 -1.65 8.54
C ARG A 27 9.09 -0.66 9.70
N ARG A 28 9.91 -0.98 10.73
CA ARG A 28 10.11 -0.09 11.88
C ARG A 28 10.73 1.24 11.48
N LEU A 29 11.73 1.20 10.59
CA LEU A 29 12.40 2.39 10.07
C LEU A 29 11.40 3.28 9.34
N LEU A 30 10.72 2.78 8.32
CA LEU A 30 9.78 3.52 7.49
C LEU A 30 8.60 4.09 8.30
N LEU A 31 8.07 3.33 9.26
CA LEU A 31 7.04 3.82 10.16
C LEU A 31 7.55 4.94 11.09
N ALA A 32 8.82 4.90 11.49
CA ALA A 32 9.43 5.98 12.30
C ALA A 32 9.60 7.25 11.45
N GLU A 33 10.08 7.13 10.22
CA GLU A 33 10.22 8.23 9.26
C GLU A 33 8.85 8.89 8.97
N ARG A 34 7.81 8.09 8.67
CA ARG A 34 6.45 8.60 8.47
C ARG A 34 5.90 9.36 9.67
N ARG A 35 6.17 8.88 10.92
CA ARG A 35 5.76 9.59 12.14
C ARG A 35 6.50 10.91 12.34
N GLY A 36 7.77 10.99 11.93
CA GLY A 36 8.57 12.20 11.97
C GLY A 36 8.19 13.25 10.91
N ARG A 37 7.45 12.89 9.88
CA ARG A 37 7.07 13.81 8.79
C ARG A 37 6.09 14.88 9.29
N PRO A 38 6.38 16.18 9.09
CA PRO A 38 5.49 17.27 9.49
C PRO A 38 4.08 17.14 8.92
N VAL A 39 3.08 17.63 9.64
CA VAL A 39 1.66 17.58 9.17
C VAL A 39 1.48 18.36 7.87
N THR A 40 2.17 19.50 7.73
CA THR A 40 2.18 20.33 6.52
C THR A 40 2.69 19.57 5.31
N ASP A 41 3.78 18.82 5.47
CA ASP A 41 4.41 18.05 4.39
C ASP A 41 3.52 16.86 3.98
N ARG A 42 2.87 16.22 4.96
CA ARG A 42 1.88 15.16 4.67
C ARG A 42 0.68 15.71 3.91
N ALA A 43 0.18 16.90 4.29
CA ALA A 43 -0.94 17.55 3.58
C ALA A 43 -0.54 17.93 2.15
N ALA A 44 0.65 18.52 1.96
CA ALA A 44 1.16 18.85 0.61
C ALA A 44 1.32 17.59 -0.25
N ALA A 45 1.87 16.52 0.31
CA ALA A 45 1.98 15.24 -0.38
C ALA A 45 0.60 14.67 -0.75
N THR A 46 -0.38 14.71 0.17
CA THR A 46 -1.74 14.26 -0.12
C THR A 46 -2.38 15.05 -1.27
N ALA A 47 -2.21 16.37 -1.29
CA ALA A 47 -2.74 17.22 -2.37
C ALA A 47 -2.13 16.85 -3.73
N ALA A 48 -0.81 16.67 -3.80
CA ALA A 48 -0.13 16.26 -5.03
C ALA A 48 -0.55 14.85 -5.49
N LEU A 49 -0.57 13.88 -4.57
CA LEU A 49 -1.03 12.52 -4.86
C LEU A 49 -2.47 12.49 -5.38
N SER A 50 -3.37 13.33 -4.81
CA SER A 50 -4.76 13.43 -5.25
C SER A 50 -4.87 13.89 -6.69
N VAL A 51 -4.09 14.90 -7.11
CA VAL A 51 -4.05 15.38 -8.50
C VAL A 51 -3.66 14.25 -9.45
N HIS A 52 -2.59 13.54 -9.14
CA HIS A 52 -2.10 12.45 -9.99
C HIS A 52 -3.05 11.25 -10.04
N LEU A 53 -3.64 10.87 -8.90
CA LEU A 53 -4.57 9.74 -8.84
C LEU A 53 -5.91 10.04 -9.51
N CYS A 54 -6.45 11.26 -9.36
CA CYS A 54 -7.66 11.65 -10.08
C CYS A 54 -7.44 11.65 -11.59
N ALA A 55 -6.29 12.14 -12.07
CA ALA A 55 -5.95 12.09 -13.50
C ALA A 55 -5.82 10.64 -14.01
N LEU A 56 -5.20 9.75 -13.22
CA LEU A 56 -5.08 8.34 -13.54
C LEU A 56 -6.45 7.65 -13.55
N ALA A 57 -7.31 7.92 -12.56
CA ALA A 57 -8.66 7.39 -12.48
C ALA A 57 -9.53 7.83 -13.67
N ALA A 58 -9.42 9.10 -14.10
CA ALA A 58 -10.14 9.61 -15.26
C ALA A 58 -9.73 8.92 -16.59
N ALA A 59 -8.52 8.39 -16.67
CA ALA A 59 -8.02 7.63 -17.81
C ALA A 59 -8.30 6.12 -17.71
N THR A 60 -8.85 5.65 -16.59
CA THR A 60 -9.06 4.22 -16.30
C THR A 60 -10.56 3.93 -16.20
N PRO A 61 -11.12 2.99 -16.98
CA PRO A 61 -12.54 2.67 -16.92
C PRO A 61 -12.89 1.90 -15.64
N GLY A 62 -14.12 2.08 -15.15
CA GLY A 62 -14.67 1.36 -14.01
C GLY A 62 -14.46 2.07 -12.66
N PRO A 63 -14.93 1.46 -11.56
CA PRO A 63 -14.72 1.96 -10.21
C PRO A 63 -13.24 2.00 -9.81
N VAL A 64 -12.94 2.84 -8.80
CA VAL A 64 -11.62 2.90 -8.16
C VAL A 64 -11.72 2.20 -6.80
N ALA A 65 -11.01 1.09 -6.61
CA ALA A 65 -10.83 0.53 -5.29
C ALA A 65 -9.72 1.30 -4.57
N CYS A 66 -10.02 1.91 -3.41
CA CYS A 66 -9.07 2.76 -2.71
C CYS A 66 -9.07 2.45 -1.21
N TYR A 67 -7.89 2.26 -0.63
CA TYR A 67 -7.77 2.13 0.81
C TYR A 67 -8.18 3.41 1.54
N LEU A 68 -8.60 3.26 2.80
CA LEU A 68 -8.81 4.38 3.71
C LEU A 68 -7.51 4.63 4.48
N PRO A 69 -6.84 5.78 4.30
CA PRO A 69 -5.56 6.05 4.93
C PRO A 69 -5.63 6.08 6.46
N ILE A 70 -4.72 5.37 7.13
CA ILE A 70 -4.67 5.24 8.59
C ILE A 70 -3.41 5.91 9.13
N GLY A 71 -3.58 6.83 10.08
CA GLY A 71 -2.49 7.48 10.79
C GLY A 71 -1.59 8.31 9.89
N THR A 72 -0.38 7.84 9.57
CA THR A 72 0.60 8.55 8.74
C THR A 72 0.74 7.98 7.33
N GLU A 73 -0.23 7.20 6.87
CA GLU A 73 -0.23 6.71 5.49
C GLU A 73 -0.39 7.87 4.49
N PRO A 74 0.23 7.78 3.30
CA PRO A 74 0.03 8.74 2.22
C PRO A 74 -1.47 8.89 1.91
N GLY A 75 -1.90 10.11 1.60
CA GLY A 75 -3.29 10.36 1.23
C GLY A 75 -4.27 10.53 2.36
N GLY A 76 -3.81 10.61 3.61
CA GLY A 76 -4.67 10.96 4.75
C GLY A 76 -5.13 12.41 4.72
N ALA A 77 -6.36 12.69 5.19
CA ALA A 77 -6.87 14.04 5.35
C ALA A 77 -6.05 14.84 6.36
N GLY A 78 -5.93 16.13 6.15
CA GLY A 78 -5.26 17.02 7.10
C GLY A 78 -5.06 18.43 6.59
N SER A 79 -5.03 19.42 7.50
CA SER A 79 -4.77 20.83 7.17
C SER A 79 -5.64 21.39 6.05
N GLY A 80 -6.91 20.99 6.00
CA GLY A 80 -7.86 21.44 4.97
C GLY A 80 -7.73 20.68 3.62
N VAL A 81 -6.89 19.67 3.54
CA VAL A 81 -6.76 18.80 2.36
C VAL A 81 -7.62 17.55 2.59
N PRO A 82 -8.54 17.21 1.65
CA PRO A 82 -9.32 15.98 1.72
C PRO A 82 -8.42 14.75 1.59
N SER A 83 -8.89 13.61 2.08
CA SER A 83 -8.18 12.33 1.87
C SER A 83 -8.22 11.91 0.39
N LEU A 84 -7.37 10.96 0.00
CA LEU A 84 -7.38 10.42 -1.37
C LEU A 84 -8.75 9.88 -1.79
N PRO A 85 -9.46 9.05 -1.00
CA PRO A 85 -10.79 8.59 -1.38
C PRO A 85 -11.80 9.74 -1.48
N ASP A 86 -11.72 10.77 -0.60
CA ASP A 86 -12.59 11.96 -0.71
C ASP A 86 -12.34 12.74 -2.00
N ALA A 87 -11.08 12.92 -2.38
CA ALA A 87 -10.70 13.59 -3.62
C ALA A 87 -11.22 12.85 -4.85
N LEU A 88 -11.15 11.52 -4.86
CA LEU A 88 -11.69 10.68 -5.93
C LEU A 88 -13.21 10.78 -6.03
N VAL A 89 -13.92 10.74 -4.90
CA VAL A 89 -15.40 10.95 -4.86
C VAL A 89 -15.76 12.34 -5.36
N ALA A 90 -15.05 13.39 -4.91
CA ALA A 90 -15.28 14.77 -5.34
C ALA A 90 -15.01 14.97 -6.84
N ALA A 91 -14.09 14.19 -7.43
CA ALA A 91 -13.85 14.17 -8.87
C ALA A 91 -14.89 13.36 -9.67
N GLY A 92 -15.90 12.77 -9.01
CA GLY A 92 -17.01 12.06 -9.65
C GLY A 92 -16.75 10.56 -9.90
N HIS A 93 -15.71 9.98 -9.32
CA HIS A 93 -15.45 8.55 -9.45
C HIS A 93 -16.27 7.75 -8.43
N GLU A 94 -16.74 6.57 -8.85
CA GLU A 94 -17.23 5.56 -7.92
C GLU A 94 -16.03 4.94 -7.19
N VAL A 95 -16.05 5.02 -5.85
CA VAL A 95 -14.96 4.53 -5.00
C VAL A 95 -15.42 3.35 -4.18
N LEU A 96 -14.71 2.23 -4.28
CA LEU A 96 -14.87 1.07 -3.41
C LEU A 96 -13.83 1.15 -2.29
N ALA A 97 -14.30 1.21 -1.04
CA ALA A 97 -13.41 1.18 0.12
C ALA A 97 -13.46 -0.19 0.82
N PRO A 98 -12.33 -0.62 1.40
CA PRO A 98 -12.23 -1.92 2.02
C PRO A 98 -12.98 -1.99 3.36
N VAL A 99 -13.51 -3.15 3.64
CA VAL A 99 -14.10 -3.54 4.94
C VAL A 99 -13.36 -4.78 5.43
N VAL A 100 -12.96 -4.78 6.69
CA VAL A 100 -12.26 -5.92 7.30
C VAL A 100 -13.27 -7.06 7.49
N PRO A 101 -12.99 -8.27 7.00
CA PRO A 101 -13.89 -9.40 7.19
C PRO A 101 -13.91 -9.85 8.66
N ASP A 102 -15.04 -10.42 9.09
CA ASP A 102 -15.20 -10.93 10.46
C ASP A 102 -14.32 -12.16 10.71
N GLU A 103 -14.00 -12.93 9.67
CA GLU A 103 -13.10 -14.08 9.70
C GLU A 103 -11.84 -13.82 8.86
N PRO A 104 -10.72 -14.51 9.11
CA PRO A 104 -9.51 -14.36 8.29
C PRO A 104 -9.76 -14.68 6.82
N GLY A 105 -9.62 -13.66 5.95
CA GLY A 105 -9.93 -13.77 4.53
C GLY A 105 -9.47 -12.56 3.73
N PRO A 106 -9.84 -12.48 2.45
CA PRO A 106 -9.69 -11.28 1.65
C PRO A 106 -10.61 -10.17 2.19
N LEU A 107 -10.24 -8.90 1.94
CA LEU A 107 -11.07 -7.75 2.27
C LEU A 107 -12.42 -7.83 1.55
N ASP A 108 -13.46 -7.39 2.23
CA ASP A 108 -14.75 -7.06 1.63
C ASP A 108 -14.72 -5.60 1.12
N TRP A 109 -15.72 -5.20 0.37
CA TRP A 109 -15.81 -3.89 -0.24
C TRP A 109 -17.18 -3.28 -0.06
N THR A 110 -17.24 -1.95 -0.01
CA THR A 110 -18.48 -1.18 -0.05
C THR A 110 -18.26 0.12 -0.81
N VAL A 111 -19.34 0.71 -1.35
CA VAL A 111 -19.25 2.00 -2.02
C VAL A 111 -19.00 3.08 -0.97
N TYR A 112 -17.91 3.82 -1.11
CA TYR A 112 -17.55 4.94 -0.28
C TYR A 112 -18.18 6.25 -0.80
N ARG A 113 -18.85 7.01 0.05
CA ARG A 113 -19.57 8.24 -0.31
C ARG A 113 -18.99 9.49 0.32
N GLY A 114 -18.03 9.36 1.22
CA GLY A 114 -17.43 10.47 1.92
C GLY A 114 -17.20 10.20 3.41
N PRO A 115 -16.61 11.15 4.14
CA PRO A 115 -16.21 10.95 5.53
C PRO A 115 -17.41 10.77 6.49
N ASP A 116 -18.60 11.28 6.13
CA ASP A 116 -19.82 11.14 6.93
C ASP A 116 -20.40 9.70 6.89
N ASP A 117 -19.96 8.87 5.97
CA ASP A 117 -20.37 7.48 5.80
C ASP A 117 -19.43 6.48 6.53
N LEU A 118 -18.61 6.96 7.46
CA LEU A 118 -17.66 6.15 8.21
C LEU A 118 -18.14 5.87 9.63
N ALA A 119 -17.95 4.62 10.09
CA ALA A 119 -18.16 4.21 11.46
C ALA A 119 -16.92 3.46 12.00
N PRO A 120 -16.76 3.39 13.34
CA PRO A 120 -15.72 2.54 13.93
C PRO A 120 -15.89 1.08 13.52
N GLY A 121 -14.82 0.50 12.95
CA GLY A 121 -14.75 -0.89 12.56
C GLY A 121 -13.78 -1.71 13.42
N PRO A 122 -13.55 -2.97 13.07
CA PRO A 122 -12.56 -3.83 13.73
C PRO A 122 -11.15 -3.25 13.70
N LEU A 123 -10.26 -3.73 14.57
CA LEU A 123 -8.85 -3.34 14.64
C LEU A 123 -8.59 -1.84 14.86
N GLY A 124 -9.60 -1.07 15.28
CA GLY A 124 -9.48 0.37 15.52
C GLY A 124 -9.38 1.22 14.25
N VAL A 125 -9.81 0.68 13.12
CA VAL A 125 -9.94 1.42 11.85
C VAL A 125 -11.37 1.90 11.66
N VAL A 126 -11.57 2.92 10.82
CA VAL A 126 -12.90 3.32 10.39
C VAL A 126 -13.26 2.60 9.10
N GLU A 127 -14.54 2.27 8.93
CA GLU A 127 -15.06 1.57 7.75
C GLU A 127 -16.33 2.25 7.26
N PRO A 128 -16.61 2.20 5.94
CA PRO A 128 -17.87 2.70 5.42
C PRO A 128 -19.05 1.85 5.89
N THR A 129 -20.21 2.52 6.12
CA THR A 129 -21.43 1.89 6.65
C THR A 129 -22.34 1.27 5.58
N GLY A 130 -21.98 1.40 4.30
CA GLY A 130 -22.75 0.90 3.17
C GLY A 130 -22.89 -0.64 3.12
N PRO A 131 -23.78 -1.15 2.24
CA PRO A 131 -23.91 -2.60 2.04
C PRO A 131 -22.59 -3.23 1.61
N ARG A 132 -22.24 -4.37 2.18
CA ARG A 132 -21.09 -5.18 1.77
C ARG A 132 -21.35 -5.80 0.39
N LEU A 133 -20.40 -5.65 -0.51
CA LEU A 133 -20.46 -6.13 -1.90
C LEU A 133 -19.77 -7.48 -2.12
N GLY A 134 -19.07 -7.95 -1.09
CA GLY A 134 -18.25 -9.15 -1.13
C GLY A 134 -16.85 -8.91 -1.72
N PRO A 135 -15.90 -9.82 -1.44
CA PRO A 135 -14.51 -9.70 -1.93
C PRO A 135 -14.38 -9.66 -3.45
N ALA A 136 -15.30 -10.31 -4.17
CA ALA A 136 -15.32 -10.35 -5.63
C ALA A 136 -15.61 -8.98 -6.29
N ALA A 137 -16.13 -8.00 -5.54
CA ALA A 137 -16.36 -6.66 -6.05
C ALA A 137 -15.05 -6.00 -6.53
N LEU A 138 -13.89 -6.39 -6.01
CA LEU A 138 -12.60 -5.90 -6.50
C LEU A 138 -12.39 -6.16 -8.00
N ALA A 139 -12.94 -7.22 -8.55
CA ALA A 139 -12.82 -7.53 -9.97
C ALA A 139 -13.52 -6.51 -10.89
N THR A 140 -14.38 -5.64 -10.37
CA THR A 140 -15.02 -4.56 -11.15
C THR A 140 -14.16 -3.31 -11.25
N ALA A 141 -13.15 -3.16 -10.37
CA ALA A 141 -12.29 -1.99 -10.32
C ALA A 141 -11.26 -2.00 -11.46
N GLY A 142 -11.19 -0.91 -12.22
CA GLY A 142 -10.14 -0.72 -13.22
C GLY A 142 -8.83 -0.20 -12.61
N LEU A 143 -8.95 0.55 -11.51
CA LEU A 143 -7.84 1.08 -10.75
C LEU A 143 -7.94 0.60 -9.29
N VAL A 144 -6.85 0.03 -8.76
CA VAL A 144 -6.77 -0.42 -7.37
C VAL A 144 -5.63 0.31 -6.67
N VAL A 145 -5.97 1.20 -5.76
CA VAL A 145 -5.03 1.98 -4.96
C VAL A 145 -4.70 1.19 -3.69
N VAL A 146 -3.47 0.73 -3.58
CA VAL A 146 -3.00 -0.23 -2.57
C VAL A 146 -2.10 0.46 -1.55
N PRO A 147 -2.27 0.27 -0.24
CA PRO A 147 -1.35 0.81 0.75
C PRO A 147 -0.06 -0.01 0.82
N ALA A 148 1.08 0.67 0.94
CA ALA A 148 2.35 0.05 1.28
C ALA A 148 3.24 1.02 2.08
N LEU A 149 4.29 0.49 2.69
CA LEU A 149 5.35 1.26 3.33
C LEU A 149 6.49 1.57 2.36
N ALA A 150 6.72 0.67 1.42
CA ALA A 150 7.70 0.82 0.36
C ALA A 150 7.32 -0.07 -0.83
N VAL A 151 7.81 0.30 -2.01
CA VAL A 151 7.74 -0.51 -3.24
C VAL A 151 9.11 -0.49 -3.89
N ASP A 152 9.48 -1.55 -4.61
CA ASP A 152 10.68 -1.53 -5.44
C ASP A 152 10.36 -1.43 -6.95
N ARG A 153 11.42 -1.27 -7.74
CA ARG A 153 11.30 -1.09 -9.20
C ARG A 153 10.71 -2.30 -9.93
N ARG A 154 10.62 -3.46 -9.25
CA ARG A 154 9.97 -4.67 -9.76
C ARG A 154 8.52 -4.80 -9.30
N GLY A 155 7.96 -3.77 -8.64
CA GLY A 155 6.59 -3.78 -8.14
C GLY A 155 6.38 -4.59 -6.85
N ARG A 156 7.43 -5.11 -6.23
CA ARG A 156 7.30 -5.80 -4.94
C ARG A 156 7.03 -4.78 -3.84
N ARG A 157 6.05 -5.05 -2.99
CA ARG A 157 5.62 -4.11 -1.95
C ARG A 157 5.89 -4.63 -0.54
N LEU A 158 6.22 -3.72 0.37
CA LEU A 158 6.30 -3.97 1.80
C LEU A 158 5.05 -3.38 2.49
N GLY A 159 4.11 -4.23 2.86
CA GLY A 159 2.95 -3.85 3.67
C GLY A 159 3.24 -3.82 5.17
N ARG A 160 2.22 -3.51 5.97
CA ARG A 160 2.29 -3.51 7.45
C ARG A 160 2.37 -4.91 8.07
N GLY A 161 2.09 -5.98 7.32
CA GLY A 161 2.23 -7.37 7.76
C GLY A 161 0.92 -8.07 8.15
N GLY A 162 -0.24 -7.46 7.93
CA GLY A 162 -1.55 -8.09 8.18
C GLY A 162 -1.98 -9.11 7.12
N GLY A 163 -1.35 -9.11 5.94
CA GLY A 163 -1.62 -10.03 4.85
C GLY A 163 -2.98 -9.85 4.16
N PHE A 164 -3.75 -8.81 4.51
CA PHE A 164 -5.06 -8.57 3.90
C PHE A 164 -4.97 -8.35 2.39
N TYR A 165 -4.06 -7.47 1.95
CA TYR A 165 -3.92 -7.16 0.53
C TYR A 165 -3.34 -8.33 -0.27
N ASP A 166 -2.48 -9.18 0.32
CA ASP A 166 -1.92 -10.35 -0.36
C ASP A 166 -3.03 -11.36 -0.69
N ARG A 167 -4.00 -11.54 0.22
CA ARG A 167 -5.18 -12.38 -0.01
C ARG A 167 -6.22 -11.74 -0.94
N THR A 168 -6.25 -10.41 -1.01
CA THR A 168 -7.29 -9.66 -1.72
C THR A 168 -6.92 -9.41 -3.18
N LEU A 169 -5.67 -9.04 -3.46
CA LEU A 169 -5.26 -8.60 -4.80
C LEU A 169 -5.29 -9.68 -5.86
N VAL A 170 -5.29 -10.95 -5.45
CA VAL A 170 -5.51 -12.09 -6.37
C VAL A 170 -6.91 -12.09 -6.99
N LEU A 171 -7.86 -11.32 -6.42
CA LEU A 171 -9.23 -11.16 -6.92
C LEU A 171 -9.37 -9.96 -7.87
N ALA A 172 -8.35 -9.14 -8.06
CA ALA A 172 -8.39 -8.04 -9.02
C ALA A 172 -8.50 -8.57 -10.45
N ALA A 173 -9.18 -7.81 -11.32
CA ALA A 173 -9.25 -8.18 -12.73
C ALA A 173 -7.83 -8.20 -13.35
N PRO A 174 -7.55 -9.12 -14.30
CA PRO A 174 -6.22 -9.20 -14.94
C PRO A 174 -5.76 -7.91 -15.64
N GLY A 175 -6.69 -7.01 -16.01
CA GLY A 175 -6.39 -5.71 -16.61
C GLY A 175 -6.43 -4.53 -15.64
N ALA A 176 -6.72 -4.77 -14.36
CA ALA A 176 -6.75 -3.71 -13.36
C ALA A 176 -5.35 -3.16 -13.09
N LEU A 177 -5.22 -1.84 -13.04
CA LEU A 177 -3.97 -1.19 -12.67
C LEU A 177 -3.84 -1.14 -11.14
N LEU A 178 -2.89 -1.89 -10.60
CA LEU A 178 -2.53 -1.83 -9.18
C LEU A 178 -1.51 -0.72 -8.97
N VAL A 179 -1.83 0.27 -8.13
CA VAL A 179 -0.98 1.45 -7.90
C VAL A 179 -0.80 1.72 -6.40
N VAL A 180 0.39 2.14 -6.01
CA VAL A 180 0.71 2.46 -4.61
C VAL A 180 1.08 3.93 -4.48
N PRO A 181 0.33 4.74 -3.72
CA PRO A 181 0.77 6.07 -3.31
C PRO A 181 1.87 5.95 -2.26
N LEU A 182 2.97 6.66 -2.46
CA LEU A 182 4.12 6.69 -1.57
C LEU A 182 4.53 8.13 -1.28
N TYR A 183 5.25 8.36 -0.20
CA TYR A 183 6.03 9.57 -0.07
C TYR A 183 7.33 9.47 -0.88
N ASP A 184 7.88 10.62 -1.27
CA ASP A 184 9.19 10.66 -1.90
C ASP A 184 10.23 9.97 -0.98
N GLY A 185 11.07 9.11 -1.59
CA GLY A 185 12.05 8.28 -0.89
C GLY A 185 11.56 6.87 -0.49
N GLU A 186 10.28 6.53 -0.67
CA GLU A 186 9.74 5.20 -0.34
C GLU A 186 9.72 4.23 -1.56
N LEU A 187 10.14 4.67 -2.74
CA LEU A 187 10.47 3.81 -3.88
C LEU A 187 11.94 3.38 -3.75
N HIS A 188 12.17 2.10 -3.54
CA HIS A 188 13.48 1.50 -3.29
C HIS A 188 14.00 0.72 -4.51
N ASP A 189 15.29 0.40 -4.52
CA ASP A 189 15.87 -0.49 -5.53
C ASP A 189 15.45 -1.95 -5.27
N GLU A 190 15.35 -2.34 -3.99
CA GLU A 190 14.92 -3.67 -3.58
C GLU A 190 14.14 -3.65 -2.27
N VAL A 191 13.03 -4.41 -2.23
CA VAL A 191 12.20 -4.64 -1.04
C VAL A 191 12.16 -6.14 -0.77
N PRO A 192 12.35 -6.58 0.49
CA PRO A 192 12.18 -7.98 0.85
C PRO A 192 10.74 -8.44 0.56
N ALA A 193 10.56 -9.35 -0.38
CA ALA A 193 9.28 -9.90 -0.81
C ALA A 193 9.27 -11.42 -0.70
N GLU A 194 8.10 -12.01 -0.86
CA GLU A 194 7.88 -13.45 -0.98
C GLU A 194 7.33 -13.76 -2.38
N ASP A 195 7.56 -14.98 -2.87
CA ASP A 195 7.24 -15.35 -4.26
C ASP A 195 5.74 -15.27 -4.60
N HIS A 196 4.89 -15.27 -3.58
CA HIS A 196 3.44 -15.19 -3.75
C HIS A 196 2.86 -13.75 -3.64
N ASP A 197 3.72 -12.76 -3.39
CA ASP A 197 3.28 -11.37 -3.31
C ASP A 197 2.90 -10.85 -4.71
N VAL A 198 1.65 -10.36 -4.87
CA VAL A 198 1.19 -9.78 -6.14
C VAL A 198 1.93 -8.46 -6.38
N ALA A 199 2.66 -8.38 -7.49
CA ALA A 199 3.37 -7.15 -7.86
C ALA A 199 2.39 -6.03 -8.27
N VAL A 200 2.78 -4.77 -7.99
CA VAL A 200 2.02 -3.59 -8.44
C VAL A 200 2.62 -3.03 -9.73
N GLY A 201 1.76 -2.48 -10.59
CA GLY A 201 2.15 -1.97 -11.91
C GLY A 201 2.68 -0.54 -11.89
N ALA A 202 2.39 0.24 -10.84
CA ALA A 202 2.85 1.62 -10.73
C ALA A 202 2.93 2.11 -9.28
N VAL A 203 3.68 3.17 -9.06
CA VAL A 203 3.61 3.99 -7.85
C VAL A 203 3.22 5.42 -8.21
N VAL A 204 2.65 6.14 -7.25
CA VAL A 204 2.40 7.58 -7.36
C VAL A 204 3.22 8.28 -6.30
N LEU A 205 4.06 9.21 -6.74
CA LEU A 205 4.92 10.02 -5.89
C LEU A 205 4.45 11.48 -5.94
N PRO A 206 4.55 12.24 -4.84
CA PRO A 206 4.19 13.66 -4.83
C PRO A 206 4.97 14.48 -5.85
N GLY A 207 6.29 14.24 -5.98
CA GLY A 207 7.18 14.97 -6.87
C GLY A 207 7.16 14.49 -8.32
N ASP A 208 7.23 13.18 -8.53
CA ASP A 208 7.42 12.57 -9.85
C ASP A 208 6.12 12.15 -10.55
N GLY A 209 4.98 12.15 -9.84
CA GLY A 209 3.70 11.69 -10.37
C GLY A 209 3.64 10.17 -10.49
N VAL A 210 3.04 9.68 -11.58
CA VAL A 210 2.87 8.24 -11.83
C VAL A 210 4.16 7.67 -12.43
N VAL A 211 4.76 6.71 -11.74
CA VAL A 211 5.93 5.96 -12.19
C VAL A 211 5.51 4.52 -12.46
N HIS A 212 5.50 4.12 -13.73
CA HIS A 212 5.22 2.75 -14.12
C HIS A 212 6.40 1.83 -13.79
N LEU A 213 6.10 0.64 -13.31
CA LEU A 213 7.07 -0.37 -12.91
C LEU A 213 7.11 -1.49 -13.94
N SER A 214 8.22 -2.22 -13.98
CA SER A 214 8.40 -3.39 -14.85
C SER A 214 8.52 -4.63 -13.96
N PRO A 215 7.40 -5.31 -13.62
CA PRO A 215 7.42 -6.51 -12.80
C PRO A 215 8.13 -7.69 -13.46
#